data_b923462fef1ee7c24f5e5a13d1734e12
#
_entry.id   b923462fef1ee7c24f5e5a13d1734e12
#
_cell.length_a   1.000
_cell.length_b   1.000
_cell.length_c   1.000
_cell.angle_alpha   90.00
_cell.angle_beta   90.00
_cell.angle_gamma   90.00
#
_symmetry.space_group_name_H-M   'P 1'
#
loop_
_entity.id
_entity.type
_entity.pdbx_description
1 polymer ?
#
loop_
_entity_poly.entity_id
_entity_poly.type
_entity_poly.pdbx_seq_one_letter_code
_entity_poly.pdbx_strand_id
1 'polypeptide(L)'
;MKKITIQYPMQLSTKLVEEFEKKIYYISEGIESFQRIYDGSTINGVELLVHEKCNEKDIKDRVFDIIENEIIGLKNIKVDKIWDDDIYSADSEKVLRESIEKKLVVLPNDGQITIKEPLVSLFEFFDNVFKNISEKIFYCENYQFPTLLKISTLRKAGYFDSFPNLLMLVSRLKNEIDNYLSFKREFASIKENTNQKLLEYCIGTEYGLPPTMCYYVYEMFSGQVMNNISVTAKGKSFRYENRYYKPFERLWDFTIRETVFLGKRSYV
;
A
#
# COMPACT_ATOMS: atom_id res chain seq x y z
N MET A 1 1.74 27.52 -1.73
CA MET A 1 1.36 26.66 -0.60
C MET A 1 0.69 27.50 0.47
N LYS A 2 -0.41 27.04 1.05
CA LYS A 2 -1.08 27.69 2.18
C LYS A 2 -1.26 26.73 3.35
N LYS A 3 -1.45 27.28 4.55
CA LYS A 3 -1.69 26.52 5.76
C LYS A 3 -3.19 26.52 6.09
N ILE A 4 -3.71 25.38 6.47
CA ILE A 4 -5.08 25.21 6.96
C ILE A 4 -4.99 24.63 8.36
N THR A 5 -5.48 25.38 9.34
CA THR A 5 -5.56 24.96 10.74
C THR A 5 -6.94 24.37 11.02
N ILE A 6 -6.97 23.15 11.55
CA ILE A 6 -8.21 22.44 11.87
C ILE A 6 -8.12 21.93 13.31
N GLN A 7 -9.04 22.41 14.14
CA GLN A 7 -9.22 21.86 15.49
C GLN A 7 -10.17 20.67 15.42
N TYR A 8 -9.89 19.64 16.20
CA TYR A 8 -10.76 18.47 16.25
C TYR A 8 -12.08 18.80 16.92
N PRO A 9 -13.20 18.23 16.46
CA PRO A 9 -14.54 18.52 17.02
C PRO A 9 -14.68 18.02 18.46
N MET A 10 -13.78 17.15 18.89
CA MET A 10 -13.72 16.60 20.24
C MET A 10 -12.30 16.17 20.58
N GLN A 11 -12.02 15.95 21.85
CA GLN A 11 -10.76 15.39 22.29
C GLN A 11 -10.60 13.93 21.82
N LEU A 12 -9.54 13.67 21.08
CA LEU A 12 -9.17 12.33 20.63
C LEU A 12 -8.01 11.81 21.49
N SER A 13 -8.00 10.50 21.76
CA SER A 13 -6.82 9.85 22.34
C SER A 13 -5.67 9.82 21.33
N THR A 14 -4.43 9.77 21.80
CA THR A 14 -3.25 9.70 20.93
C THR A 14 -3.38 8.59 19.88
N LYS A 15 -3.87 7.41 20.27
CA LYS A 15 -4.11 6.28 19.37
C LYS A 15 -5.10 6.62 18.24
N LEU A 16 -6.19 7.32 18.56
CA LEU A 16 -7.18 7.73 17.55
C LEU A 16 -6.64 8.82 16.62
N VAL A 17 -5.80 9.72 17.16
CA VAL A 17 -5.08 10.71 16.34
C VAL A 17 -4.16 10.00 15.35
N GLU A 18 -3.38 9.01 15.79
CA GLU A 18 -2.51 8.22 14.92
C GLU A 18 -3.29 7.49 13.81
N GLU A 19 -4.46 6.94 14.11
CA GLU A 19 -5.32 6.31 13.10
C GLU A 19 -5.88 7.35 12.11
N PHE A 20 -6.25 8.54 12.57
CA PHE A 20 -6.66 9.64 11.71
C PHE A 20 -5.52 10.11 10.79
N GLU A 21 -4.31 10.28 11.32
CA GLU A 21 -3.13 10.73 10.58
C GLU A 21 -2.80 9.84 9.38
N LYS A 22 -3.02 8.54 9.50
CA LYS A 22 -2.88 7.58 8.38
C LYS A 22 -3.81 7.89 7.21
N LYS A 23 -4.88 8.63 7.44
CA LYS A 23 -5.89 8.98 6.43
C LYS A 23 -5.74 10.40 5.87
N ILE A 24 -4.92 11.26 6.45
CA ILE A 24 -4.80 12.67 6.08
C ILE A 24 -4.53 12.84 4.58
N TYR A 25 -3.59 12.11 4.03
CA TYR A 25 -3.21 12.25 2.62
C TYR A 25 -4.26 11.70 1.64
N TYR A 26 -5.27 10.95 2.11
CA TYR A 26 -6.41 10.53 1.29
C TYR A 26 -7.50 11.60 1.19
N ILE A 27 -7.44 12.64 2.02
CA ILE A 27 -8.40 13.75 2.01
C ILE A 27 -8.26 14.56 0.72
N SER A 28 -7.02 14.83 0.29
CA SER A 28 -6.73 15.56 -0.94
C SER A 28 -5.28 15.32 -1.39
N GLU A 29 -5.08 15.10 -2.68
CA GLU A 29 -3.74 15.05 -3.29
C GLU A 29 -2.95 16.37 -3.12
N GLY A 30 -3.65 17.45 -2.83
CA GLY A 30 -3.03 18.75 -2.58
C GLY A 30 -2.46 18.93 -1.19
N ILE A 31 -2.54 17.95 -0.30
CA ILE A 31 -1.90 17.99 1.03
C ILE A 31 -0.44 17.58 0.90
N GLU A 32 0.46 18.49 1.20
CA GLU A 32 1.91 18.27 1.11
C GLU A 32 2.48 17.72 2.42
N SER A 33 2.04 18.26 3.55
CA SER A 33 2.46 17.82 4.87
C SER A 33 1.47 18.24 5.95
N PHE A 34 1.63 17.71 7.14
CA PHE A 34 0.83 18.11 8.29
C PHE A 34 1.67 18.16 9.57
N GLN A 35 1.17 18.90 10.55
CA GLN A 35 1.75 18.98 11.90
C GLN A 35 0.64 18.92 12.94
N ARG A 36 0.93 18.28 14.08
CA ARG A 36 0.02 18.22 15.23
C ARG A 36 -0.08 19.59 15.90
N ILE A 37 -1.29 19.95 16.31
CA ILE A 37 -1.52 21.14 17.15
C ILE A 37 -1.75 20.63 18.58
N TYR A 38 -1.03 21.23 19.51
CA TYR A 38 -1.08 20.87 20.93
C TYR A 38 -1.74 21.96 21.76
N ASP A 39 -2.51 21.55 22.77
CA ASP A 39 -2.94 22.36 23.87
C ASP A 39 -2.41 21.72 25.17
N GLY A 40 -1.36 22.30 25.72
CA GLY A 40 -0.55 21.66 26.76
C GLY A 40 0.08 20.34 26.26
N SER A 41 -0.28 19.23 26.88
CA SER A 41 0.15 17.87 26.48
C SER A 41 -0.84 17.16 25.55
N THR A 42 -1.98 17.78 25.26
CA THR A 42 -3.08 17.16 24.50
C THR A 42 -3.01 17.58 23.03
N ILE A 43 -3.18 16.64 22.11
CA ILE A 43 -3.31 16.93 20.68
C ILE A 43 -4.76 17.33 20.42
N ASN A 44 -4.99 18.57 20.00
CA ASN A 44 -6.33 19.11 19.79
C ASN A 44 -6.65 19.46 18.32
N GLY A 45 -5.71 19.24 17.41
CA GLY A 45 -5.93 19.56 16.01
C GLY A 45 -4.75 19.21 15.12
N VAL A 46 -4.85 19.63 13.85
CA VAL A 46 -3.84 19.44 12.81
C VAL A 46 -3.70 20.73 11.99
N GLU A 47 -2.48 21.10 11.68
CA GLU A 47 -2.14 22.12 10.67
C GLU A 47 -1.73 21.38 9.39
N LEU A 48 -2.42 21.65 8.29
CA LEU A 48 -2.14 21.07 6.97
C LEU A 48 -1.43 22.11 6.09
N LEU A 49 -0.34 21.73 5.44
CA LEU A 49 0.27 22.49 4.37
C LEU A 49 -0.29 21.99 3.04
N VAL A 50 -0.98 22.86 2.29
CA VAL A 50 -1.70 22.45 1.08
C VAL A 50 -1.37 23.35 -0.10
N HIS A 51 -1.63 22.86 -1.31
CA HIS A 51 -1.54 23.66 -2.53
C HIS A 51 -2.57 24.80 -2.52
N GLU A 52 -2.21 25.95 -3.10
CA GLU A 52 -3.06 27.16 -3.16
C GLU A 52 -4.47 26.90 -3.72
N LYS A 53 -4.57 25.98 -4.68
CA LYS A 53 -5.82 25.64 -5.38
C LYS A 53 -6.80 24.82 -4.52
N CYS A 54 -6.37 24.29 -3.40
CA CYS A 54 -7.25 23.49 -2.54
C CYS A 54 -8.32 24.36 -1.90
N ASN A 55 -9.56 23.88 -1.87
CA ASN A 55 -10.64 24.53 -1.15
C ASN A 55 -10.55 24.19 0.35
N GLU A 56 -10.41 25.21 1.18
CA GLU A 56 -10.26 25.04 2.62
C GLU A 56 -11.50 24.42 3.28
N LYS A 57 -12.69 24.84 2.85
CA LYS A 57 -13.94 24.32 3.37
C LYS A 57 -14.08 22.83 3.08
N ASP A 58 -13.82 22.41 1.84
CA ASP A 58 -13.94 21.01 1.44
C ASP A 58 -12.97 20.12 2.22
N ILE A 59 -11.77 20.62 2.49
CA ILE A 59 -10.77 19.89 3.29
C ILE A 59 -11.26 19.74 4.75
N LYS A 60 -11.76 20.83 5.34
CA LYS A 60 -12.30 20.80 6.72
C LYS A 60 -13.49 19.85 6.84
N ASP A 61 -14.43 19.91 5.92
CA ASP A 61 -15.61 19.08 5.90
C ASP A 61 -15.23 17.59 5.83
N ARG A 62 -14.28 17.23 4.96
CA ARG A 62 -13.77 15.86 4.85
C ARG A 62 -12.98 15.40 6.09
N VAL A 63 -12.21 16.26 6.72
CA VAL A 63 -11.54 15.95 7.99
C VAL A 63 -12.55 15.60 9.07
N PHE A 64 -13.62 16.39 9.21
CA PHE A 64 -14.66 16.11 10.19
C PHE A 64 -15.43 14.84 9.87
N ASP A 65 -15.76 14.60 8.60
CA ASP A 65 -16.45 13.39 8.17
C ASP A 65 -15.65 12.12 8.52
N ILE A 66 -14.35 12.11 8.23
CA ILE A 66 -13.46 10.99 8.57
C ILE A 66 -13.41 10.79 10.09
N ILE A 67 -13.26 11.87 10.87
CA ILE A 67 -13.20 11.77 12.33
C ILE A 67 -14.49 11.19 12.88
N GLU A 68 -15.63 11.69 12.45
CA GLU A 68 -16.94 11.30 12.95
C GLU A 68 -17.35 9.88 12.55
N ASN A 69 -17.16 9.54 11.26
CA ASN A 69 -17.69 8.29 10.71
C ASN A 69 -16.71 7.13 10.79
N GLU A 70 -15.39 7.39 10.78
CA GLU A 70 -14.42 6.32 10.72
C GLU A 70 -13.58 6.20 12.00
N ILE A 71 -13.16 7.32 12.60
CA ILE A 71 -12.22 7.29 13.74
C ILE A 71 -12.94 7.10 15.07
N ILE A 72 -14.04 7.80 15.29
CA ILE A 72 -14.77 7.69 16.56
C ILE A 72 -15.31 6.27 16.77
N GLY A 73 -15.73 5.60 15.71
CA GLY A 73 -16.18 4.20 15.76
C GLY A 73 -15.12 3.21 16.28
N LEU A 74 -13.84 3.53 16.12
CA LEU A 74 -12.74 2.68 16.59
C LEU A 74 -12.61 2.62 18.12
N LYS A 75 -13.22 3.54 18.87
CA LYS A 75 -13.20 3.51 20.34
C LYS A 75 -13.77 2.23 20.96
N ASN A 76 -14.68 1.57 20.26
CA ASN A 76 -15.41 0.42 20.76
C ASN A 76 -14.81 -0.92 20.32
N ILE A 77 -13.71 -0.92 19.58
CA ILE A 77 -13.05 -2.15 19.17
C ILE A 77 -12.31 -2.73 20.37
N LYS A 78 -12.83 -3.84 20.91
CA LYS A 78 -12.11 -4.68 21.87
C LYS A 78 -11.03 -5.43 21.12
N VAL A 79 -9.79 -5.21 21.52
CA VAL A 79 -8.65 -6.00 21.07
C VAL A 79 -8.36 -7.04 22.14
N ASP A 80 -8.66 -8.30 21.87
CA ASP A 80 -8.26 -9.40 22.73
C ASP A 80 -6.78 -9.73 22.48
N LYS A 81 -5.96 -9.55 23.50
CA LYS A 81 -4.53 -9.86 23.43
C LYS A 81 -4.37 -11.37 23.54
N ILE A 82 -4.14 -12.03 22.42
CA ILE A 82 -3.98 -13.49 22.35
C ILE A 82 -2.56 -13.90 22.79
N TRP A 83 -1.58 -13.07 22.49
CA TRP A 83 -0.18 -13.30 22.79
C TRP A 83 0.55 -11.99 23.02
N ASP A 84 1.45 -11.97 23.98
CA ASP A 84 2.33 -10.87 24.27
C ASP A 84 3.71 -11.43 24.57
N ASP A 85 4.70 -10.91 23.88
CA ASP A 85 6.08 -11.24 24.13
C ASP A 85 6.81 -9.98 24.64
N ASP A 86 7.39 -10.10 25.83
CA ASP A 86 8.23 -9.06 26.40
C ASP A 86 9.63 -9.00 25.75
N ILE A 87 9.77 -9.58 24.55
CA ILE A 87 11.02 -9.53 23.79
C ILE A 87 11.37 -8.07 23.53
N TYR A 88 12.57 -7.72 23.94
CA TYR A 88 13.20 -6.44 23.69
C TYR A 88 13.10 -6.04 22.21
N SER A 89 12.30 -5.05 21.90
CA SER A 89 12.27 -4.48 20.57
C SER A 89 13.52 -3.63 20.36
N ALA A 90 14.32 -4.01 19.37
CA ALA A 90 15.40 -3.15 18.91
C ALA A 90 14.81 -1.80 18.46
N ASP A 91 15.54 -0.71 18.69
CA ASP A 91 15.18 0.60 18.12
C ASP A 91 15.21 0.52 16.59
N SER A 92 14.02 0.30 16.00
CA SER A 92 13.87 0.10 14.56
C SER A 92 14.32 1.32 13.75
N GLU A 93 14.14 2.53 14.29
CA GLU A 93 14.58 3.77 13.63
C GLU A 93 16.09 3.87 13.59
N LYS A 94 16.77 3.48 14.69
CA LYS A 94 18.22 3.43 14.74
C LYS A 94 18.78 2.41 13.76
N VAL A 95 18.22 1.20 13.74
CA VAL A 95 18.64 0.13 12.81
C VAL A 95 18.48 0.56 11.36
N LEU A 96 17.34 1.20 11.00
CA LEU A 96 17.12 1.72 9.66
C LEU A 96 18.15 2.80 9.29
N ARG A 97 18.37 3.78 10.16
CA ARG A 97 19.34 4.86 9.94
C ARG A 97 20.74 4.31 9.69
N GLU A 98 21.22 3.41 10.58
CA GLU A 98 22.51 2.77 10.39
C GLU A 98 22.62 1.96 9.10
N SER A 99 21.54 1.30 8.69
CA SER A 99 21.48 0.54 7.43
C SER A 99 21.58 1.46 6.21
N ILE A 100 20.98 2.64 6.26
CA ILE A 100 21.09 3.67 5.20
C ILE A 100 22.52 4.24 5.19
N GLU A 101 23.08 4.62 6.32
CA GLU A 101 24.45 5.14 6.45
C GLU A 101 25.49 4.16 5.90
N LYS A 102 25.31 2.87 6.17
CA LYS A 102 26.15 1.78 5.63
C LYS A 102 25.83 1.42 4.19
N LYS A 103 24.87 2.11 3.56
CA LYS A 103 24.40 1.85 2.20
C LYS A 103 23.91 0.40 1.98
N LEU A 104 23.41 -0.23 3.02
CA LEU A 104 22.76 -1.54 2.93
C LEU A 104 21.32 -1.38 2.41
N VAL A 105 20.73 -0.22 2.66
CA VAL A 105 19.41 0.21 2.21
C VAL A 105 19.57 1.53 1.46
N VAL A 106 18.93 1.64 0.31
CA VAL A 106 18.81 2.87 -0.47
C VAL A 106 17.33 3.15 -0.71
N LEU A 107 16.91 4.38 -0.50
CA LEU A 107 15.55 4.86 -0.73
C LEU A 107 15.55 5.70 -2.02
N PRO A 108 15.29 5.08 -3.19
CA PRO A 108 15.35 5.82 -4.47
C PRO A 108 14.19 6.80 -4.62
N ASN A 109 13.00 6.42 -4.17
CA ASN A 109 11.76 7.20 -4.24
C ASN A 109 10.83 6.81 -3.09
N ASP A 110 9.73 7.52 -2.97
CA ASP A 110 8.66 7.19 -2.04
C ASP A 110 8.13 5.76 -2.27
N GLY A 111 7.90 5.04 -1.19
CA GLY A 111 7.35 3.69 -1.24
C GLY A 111 8.25 2.63 -1.88
N GLN A 112 9.50 2.96 -2.20
CA GLN A 112 10.45 2.06 -2.83
C GLN A 112 11.73 1.93 -2.01
N ILE A 113 12.27 0.71 -1.95
CA ILE A 113 13.55 0.44 -1.31
C ILE A 113 14.42 -0.43 -2.21
N THR A 114 15.72 -0.20 -2.14
CA THR A 114 16.73 -1.11 -2.67
C THR A 114 17.56 -1.63 -1.51
N ILE A 115 17.74 -2.92 -1.44
CA ILE A 115 18.59 -3.58 -0.46
C ILE A 115 19.75 -4.28 -1.15
N LYS A 116 20.88 -4.40 -0.44
CA LYS A 116 22.04 -5.17 -0.91
C LYS A 116 22.47 -6.21 0.13
N GLU A 117 23.47 -7.01 -0.21
CA GLU A 117 24.06 -7.96 0.72
C GLU A 117 24.59 -7.28 2.01
N PRO A 118 24.37 -7.90 3.18
CA PRO A 118 23.82 -9.26 3.41
C PRO A 118 22.29 -9.31 3.54
N LEU A 119 21.57 -8.18 3.37
CA LEU A 119 20.11 -8.16 3.54
C LEU A 119 19.38 -9.01 2.48
N VAL A 120 19.90 -9.08 1.25
CA VAL A 120 19.30 -9.93 0.20
C VAL A 120 19.29 -11.38 0.66
N SER A 121 20.45 -11.91 1.09
CA SER A 121 20.55 -13.29 1.61
C SER A 121 19.68 -13.52 2.85
N LEU A 122 19.53 -12.50 3.71
CA LEU A 122 18.66 -12.58 4.90
C LEU A 122 17.18 -12.71 4.49
N PHE A 123 16.71 -11.94 3.53
CA PHE A 123 15.33 -12.05 3.02
C PHE A 123 15.09 -13.40 2.33
N GLU A 124 16.04 -13.90 1.57
CA GLU A 124 15.96 -15.22 0.96
C GLU A 124 15.92 -16.35 2.00
N PHE A 125 16.71 -16.21 3.07
CA PHE A 125 16.68 -17.15 4.19
C PHE A 125 15.28 -17.20 4.82
N PHE A 126 14.68 -16.07 5.17
CA PHE A 126 13.34 -16.04 5.74
C PHE A 126 12.28 -16.57 4.77
N ASP A 127 12.37 -16.23 3.48
CA ASP A 127 11.45 -16.80 2.49
C ASP A 127 11.53 -18.33 2.45
N ASN A 128 12.73 -18.88 2.48
CA ASN A 128 12.93 -20.33 2.53
C ASN A 128 12.38 -20.97 3.80
N VAL A 129 12.50 -20.29 4.96
CA VAL A 129 11.88 -20.75 6.21
C VAL A 129 10.36 -20.80 6.06
N PHE A 130 9.73 -19.72 5.61
CA PHE A 130 8.28 -19.66 5.42
C PHE A 130 7.79 -20.62 4.35
N LYS A 131 8.53 -20.80 3.26
CA LYS A 131 8.24 -21.83 2.25
C LYS A 131 8.22 -23.23 2.85
N ASN A 132 9.25 -23.57 3.65
CA ASN A 132 9.33 -24.87 4.31
C ASN A 132 8.16 -25.12 5.28
N ILE A 133 7.76 -24.09 6.03
CA ILE A 133 6.58 -24.15 6.91
C ILE A 133 5.33 -24.44 6.06
N SER A 134 5.10 -23.70 5.00
CA SER A 134 3.95 -23.87 4.12
C SER A 134 3.90 -25.28 3.50
N GLU A 135 5.02 -25.75 2.95
CA GLU A 135 5.09 -27.05 2.26
C GLU A 135 5.05 -28.25 3.21
N LYS A 136 5.79 -28.17 4.36
CA LYS A 136 5.96 -29.34 5.24
C LYS A 136 4.93 -29.43 6.36
N ILE A 137 4.42 -28.30 6.85
CA ILE A 137 3.45 -28.26 7.95
C ILE A 137 2.03 -28.18 7.40
N PHE A 138 1.81 -27.32 6.40
CA PHE A 138 0.48 -27.09 5.82
C PHE A 138 0.26 -27.83 4.51
N TYR A 139 1.24 -28.62 4.03
CA TYR A 139 1.16 -29.42 2.80
C TYR A 139 0.74 -28.61 1.57
N CYS A 140 1.21 -27.36 1.48
CA CYS A 140 0.85 -26.48 0.38
C CYS A 140 1.60 -26.84 -0.89
N GLU A 141 0.89 -26.78 -2.01
CA GLU A 141 1.53 -26.77 -3.32
C GLU A 141 2.13 -25.38 -3.58
N ASN A 142 3.37 -25.35 -4.06
CA ASN A 142 4.06 -24.10 -4.34
C ASN A 142 3.84 -23.66 -5.79
N TYR A 143 3.32 -22.45 -5.95
CA TYR A 143 3.02 -21.84 -7.25
C TYR A 143 3.86 -20.60 -7.50
N GLN A 144 4.04 -20.30 -8.78
CA GLN A 144 4.58 -19.02 -9.25
C GLN A 144 3.56 -18.36 -10.17
N PHE A 145 3.09 -17.19 -9.80
CA PHE A 145 2.10 -16.43 -10.54
C PHE A 145 2.76 -15.32 -11.37
N PRO A 146 2.11 -14.88 -12.48
CA PRO A 146 2.56 -13.72 -13.24
C PRO A 146 2.44 -12.43 -12.40
N THR A 147 3.08 -11.35 -12.86
CA THR A 147 2.97 -10.05 -12.16
C THR A 147 1.73 -9.25 -12.60
N LEU A 148 1.19 -9.51 -13.79
CA LEU A 148 0.01 -8.79 -14.29
C LEU A 148 -1.27 -9.50 -13.90
N LEU A 149 -2.15 -8.83 -13.18
CA LEU A 149 -3.45 -9.34 -12.75
C LEU A 149 -4.57 -8.65 -13.53
N LYS A 150 -5.58 -9.42 -13.99
CA LYS A 150 -6.74 -8.84 -14.65
C LYS A 150 -7.56 -7.99 -13.69
N ILE A 151 -7.93 -6.80 -14.16
CA ILE A 151 -8.82 -5.90 -13.40
C ILE A 151 -10.18 -6.54 -13.10
N SER A 152 -10.68 -7.37 -14.02
CA SER A 152 -11.92 -8.13 -13.81
C SER A 152 -11.86 -9.08 -12.62
N THR A 153 -10.68 -9.63 -12.29
CA THR A 153 -10.47 -10.49 -11.11
C THR A 153 -10.57 -9.68 -9.84
N LEU A 154 -9.91 -8.52 -9.77
CA LEU A 154 -10.00 -7.61 -8.64
C LEU A 154 -11.44 -7.13 -8.39
N ARG A 155 -12.16 -6.79 -9.47
CA ARG A 155 -13.56 -6.39 -9.38
C ARG A 155 -14.45 -7.49 -8.82
N LYS A 156 -14.31 -8.73 -9.32
CA LYS A 156 -15.08 -9.88 -8.81
C LYS A 156 -14.81 -10.15 -7.33
N ALA A 157 -13.60 -9.89 -6.87
CA ALA A 157 -13.19 -10.07 -5.47
C ALA A 157 -13.56 -8.88 -4.55
N GLY A 158 -14.29 -7.87 -5.04
CA GLY A 158 -14.71 -6.71 -4.24
C GLY A 158 -13.58 -5.74 -3.87
N TYR A 159 -12.43 -5.82 -4.54
CA TYR A 159 -11.29 -4.96 -4.22
C TYR A 159 -11.58 -3.47 -4.42
N PHE A 160 -12.39 -3.14 -5.42
CA PHE A 160 -12.77 -1.76 -5.72
C PHE A 160 -13.66 -1.12 -4.65
N ASP A 161 -14.43 -1.94 -3.94
CA ASP A 161 -15.28 -1.46 -2.85
C ASP A 161 -14.48 -1.28 -1.55
N SER A 162 -13.40 -2.07 -1.38
CA SER A 162 -12.64 -2.10 -0.14
C SER A 162 -11.40 -1.21 -0.15
N PHE A 163 -10.64 -1.22 -1.27
CA PHE A 163 -9.30 -0.60 -1.33
C PHE A 163 -9.01 0.08 -2.68
N PRO A 164 -9.93 0.89 -3.26
CA PRO A 164 -9.72 1.49 -4.59
C PRO A 164 -8.50 2.41 -4.65
N ASN A 165 -8.18 3.05 -3.53
CA ASN A 165 -7.06 3.99 -3.38
C ASN A 165 -5.67 3.34 -3.46
N LEU A 166 -5.58 2.02 -3.28
CA LEU A 166 -4.30 1.29 -3.35
C LEU A 166 -4.03 0.72 -4.75
N LEU A 167 -5.00 0.84 -5.67
CA LEU A 167 -4.93 0.22 -6.99
C LEU A 167 -3.88 0.88 -7.88
N MET A 168 -3.03 0.08 -8.48
CA MET A 168 -2.08 0.49 -9.51
C MET A 168 -2.46 -0.14 -10.84
N LEU A 169 -2.78 0.69 -11.84
CA LEU A 169 -3.17 0.26 -13.18
C LEU A 169 -1.96 0.16 -14.10
N VAL A 170 -2.04 -0.78 -15.04
CA VAL A 170 -1.05 -0.93 -16.10
C VAL A 170 -1.65 -0.52 -17.44
N SER A 171 -0.99 0.42 -18.10
CA SER A 171 -1.32 0.86 -19.45
C SER A 171 -0.15 0.57 -20.41
N ARG A 172 -0.43 0.54 -21.70
CA ARG A 172 0.56 0.35 -22.76
C ARG A 172 0.35 1.38 -23.86
N LEU A 173 1.37 1.65 -24.65
CA LEU A 173 1.21 2.48 -25.85
C LEU A 173 0.17 1.86 -26.80
N LYS A 174 -0.59 2.70 -27.49
CA LYS A 174 -1.48 2.27 -28.58
C LYS A 174 -0.64 1.59 -29.65
N ASN A 175 -1.08 0.43 -30.12
CA ASN A 175 -0.33 -0.39 -31.09
C ASN A 175 -0.56 0.09 -32.52
N GLU A 176 -0.14 1.31 -32.82
CA GLU A 176 -0.26 1.97 -34.12
C GLU A 176 1.04 2.67 -34.48
N ILE A 177 1.48 2.52 -35.75
CA ILE A 177 2.75 3.09 -36.21
C ILE A 177 2.78 4.62 -36.05
N ASP A 178 1.70 5.29 -36.40
CA ASP A 178 1.61 6.75 -36.29
C ASP A 178 1.67 7.23 -34.84
N ASN A 179 1.07 6.45 -33.91
CA ASN A 179 1.18 6.72 -32.49
C ASN A 179 2.64 6.59 -32.01
N TYR A 180 3.36 5.56 -32.43
CA TYR A 180 4.78 5.39 -32.07
C TYR A 180 5.67 6.48 -32.63
N LEU A 181 5.44 6.90 -33.88
CA LEU A 181 6.20 7.98 -34.51
C LEU A 181 5.93 9.33 -33.83
N SER A 182 4.67 9.60 -33.48
CA SER A 182 4.27 10.80 -32.77
C SER A 182 4.84 10.82 -31.34
N PHE A 183 4.74 9.70 -30.63
CA PHE A 183 5.34 9.52 -29.29
C PHE A 183 6.86 9.78 -29.35
N LYS A 184 7.59 9.15 -30.28
CA LYS A 184 9.02 9.36 -30.44
C LYS A 184 9.37 10.82 -30.69
N ARG A 185 8.66 11.52 -31.59
CA ARG A 185 8.91 12.93 -31.90
C ARG A 185 8.67 13.83 -30.70
N GLU A 186 7.61 13.59 -29.98
CA GLU A 186 7.25 14.41 -28.84
C GLU A 186 8.18 14.14 -27.64
N PHE A 187 8.45 12.89 -27.33
CA PHE A 187 9.24 12.49 -26.16
C PHE A 187 10.77 12.43 -26.37
N ALA A 188 11.27 12.53 -27.61
CA ALA A 188 12.71 12.59 -27.87
C ALA A 188 13.38 13.88 -27.36
N SER A 189 12.63 14.98 -27.18
CA SER A 189 13.14 16.30 -26.83
C SER A 189 12.71 16.80 -25.45
N ILE A 190 11.98 15.96 -24.66
CA ILE A 190 11.41 16.40 -23.40
C ILE A 190 12.48 16.47 -22.31
N LYS A 191 12.55 17.62 -21.68
CA LYS A 191 13.45 17.88 -20.55
C LYS A 191 12.76 17.79 -19.18
N GLU A 192 11.44 17.98 -19.05
CA GLU A 192 10.72 17.95 -17.76
C GLU A 192 9.19 17.78 -17.91
N ASN A 193 8.57 17.11 -16.93
CA ASN A 193 7.14 17.05 -16.56
C ASN A 193 6.10 16.89 -17.68
N THR A 194 6.05 15.71 -18.31
CA THR A 194 5.07 15.40 -19.37
C THR A 194 4.21 14.17 -19.10
N ASN A 195 4.07 13.79 -17.85
CA ASN A 195 3.30 12.58 -17.47
C ASN A 195 1.85 12.62 -17.96
N GLN A 196 1.19 13.79 -17.98
CA GLN A 196 -0.19 13.91 -18.47
C GLN A 196 -0.29 13.63 -19.97
N LYS A 197 0.61 14.16 -20.78
CA LYS A 197 0.66 13.91 -22.21
C LYS A 197 0.99 12.46 -22.56
N LEU A 198 1.79 11.79 -21.75
CA LEU A 198 2.12 10.37 -21.94
C LEU A 198 0.88 9.49 -21.99
N LEU A 199 -0.14 9.78 -21.17
CA LEU A 199 -1.37 9.01 -21.12
C LEU A 199 -2.19 9.13 -22.41
N GLU A 200 -2.06 10.20 -23.19
CA GLU A 200 -2.75 10.38 -24.49
C GLU A 200 -2.31 9.34 -25.52
N TYR A 201 -1.07 8.87 -25.41
CA TYR A 201 -0.49 7.84 -26.25
C TYR A 201 -0.76 6.42 -25.78
N CYS A 202 -1.33 6.27 -24.59
CA CYS A 202 -1.56 4.99 -23.94
C CYS A 202 -2.99 4.49 -24.14
N ILE A 203 -3.15 3.18 -24.02
CA ILE A 203 -4.42 2.49 -24.00
C ILE A 203 -4.36 1.29 -23.07
N GLY A 204 -5.52 0.87 -22.61
CA GLY A 204 -5.67 -0.34 -21.83
C GLY A 204 -5.60 -0.07 -20.33
N THR A 205 -6.56 -0.64 -19.65
CA THR A 205 -6.64 -0.76 -18.19
C THR A 205 -7.16 -2.15 -17.84
N GLU A 206 -6.92 -3.13 -18.72
CA GLU A 206 -7.35 -4.51 -18.51
C GLU A 206 -6.54 -5.20 -17.42
N TYR A 207 -5.34 -4.68 -17.15
CA TYR A 207 -4.41 -5.21 -16.15
C TYR A 207 -4.06 -4.17 -15.10
N GLY A 208 -3.82 -4.67 -13.90
CA GLY A 208 -3.24 -3.94 -12.79
C GLY A 208 -2.08 -4.71 -12.18
N LEU A 209 -1.36 -4.06 -11.29
CA LEU A 209 -0.37 -4.69 -10.45
C LEU A 209 -1.09 -5.36 -9.25
N PRO A 210 -0.73 -6.61 -8.89
CA PRO A 210 -1.45 -7.35 -7.86
C PRO A 210 -1.21 -6.76 -6.47
N PRO A 211 -2.26 -6.49 -5.70
CA PRO A 211 -2.09 -6.05 -4.32
C PRO A 211 -1.68 -7.19 -3.37
N THR A 212 -1.95 -8.43 -3.73
CA THR A 212 -1.51 -9.67 -3.07
C THR A 212 -1.55 -10.85 -4.05
N MET A 213 -0.99 -12.01 -3.66
CA MET A 213 -0.94 -13.21 -4.52
C MET A 213 -2.25 -14.01 -4.50
N CYS A 214 -3.07 -13.94 -3.46
CA CYS A 214 -4.30 -14.72 -3.33
C CYS A 214 -5.30 -14.53 -4.47
N TYR A 215 -5.32 -13.36 -5.13
CA TYR A 215 -6.21 -13.11 -6.27
C TYR A 215 -5.97 -14.04 -7.45
N TYR A 216 -4.73 -14.50 -7.66
CA TYR A 216 -4.44 -15.51 -8.69
C TYR A 216 -5.01 -16.87 -8.34
N VAL A 217 -4.99 -17.23 -7.05
CA VAL A 217 -5.61 -18.45 -6.56
C VAL A 217 -7.12 -18.42 -6.80
N TYR A 218 -7.76 -17.28 -6.50
CA TYR A 218 -9.19 -17.11 -6.76
C TYR A 218 -9.53 -17.15 -8.26
N GLU A 219 -8.70 -16.54 -9.12
CA GLU A 219 -8.88 -16.61 -10.58
C GLU A 219 -8.72 -18.04 -11.09
N MET A 220 -7.65 -18.74 -10.66
CA MET A 220 -7.31 -20.08 -11.14
C MET A 220 -8.38 -21.11 -10.80
N PHE A 221 -8.99 -21.01 -9.62
CA PHE A 221 -10.00 -21.95 -9.16
C PHE A 221 -11.44 -21.46 -9.31
N SER A 222 -11.63 -20.31 -9.94
CA SER A 222 -12.96 -19.73 -10.17
C SER A 222 -13.83 -20.67 -11.02
N GLY A 223 -15.06 -20.94 -10.56
CA GLY A 223 -16.03 -21.80 -11.25
C GLY A 223 -15.76 -23.30 -11.16
N GLN A 224 -14.79 -23.72 -10.35
CA GLN A 224 -14.49 -25.15 -10.13
C GLN A 224 -15.12 -25.64 -8.84
N VAL A 225 -15.61 -26.90 -8.86
CA VAL A 225 -15.95 -27.63 -7.64
C VAL A 225 -14.68 -28.29 -7.15
N MET A 226 -14.26 -27.94 -5.95
CA MET A 226 -12.95 -28.32 -5.43
C MET A 226 -13.05 -29.11 -4.14
N ASN A 227 -12.08 -29.98 -3.93
CA ASN A 227 -11.72 -30.49 -2.60
C ASN A 227 -10.90 -29.43 -1.84
N ASN A 228 -10.57 -29.73 -0.59
CA ASN A 228 -9.64 -28.92 0.19
C ASN A 228 -8.29 -28.79 -0.53
N ILE A 229 -7.78 -27.58 -0.64
CA ILE A 229 -6.48 -27.29 -1.26
C ILE A 229 -5.78 -26.21 -0.46
N SER A 230 -4.47 -26.31 -0.37
CA SER A 230 -3.58 -25.28 0.18
C SER A 230 -2.50 -24.95 -0.83
N VAL A 231 -2.31 -23.65 -1.05
CA VAL A 231 -1.39 -23.08 -2.04
C VAL A 231 -0.46 -22.12 -1.35
N THR A 232 0.83 -22.18 -1.66
CA THR A 232 1.76 -21.09 -1.30
C THR A 232 2.39 -20.49 -2.54
N ALA A 233 2.61 -19.19 -2.51
CA ALA A 233 3.30 -18.48 -3.58
C ALA A 233 4.11 -17.31 -3.03
N LYS A 234 5.28 -17.08 -3.63
CA LYS A 234 6.07 -15.85 -3.46
C LYS A 234 5.88 -14.97 -4.68
N GLY A 235 5.68 -13.68 -4.46
CA GLY A 235 5.58 -12.75 -5.58
C GLY A 235 5.68 -11.30 -5.16
N LYS A 236 5.78 -10.43 -6.15
CA LYS A 236 5.68 -8.99 -5.97
C LYS A 236 4.24 -8.59 -5.76
N SER A 237 4.03 -7.71 -4.80
CA SER A 237 2.75 -7.08 -4.52
C SER A 237 2.91 -5.57 -4.53
N PHE A 238 1.83 -4.88 -4.91
CA PHE A 238 1.87 -3.47 -5.18
C PHE A 238 0.65 -2.79 -4.58
N ARG A 239 0.90 -1.72 -3.79
CA ARG A 239 -0.16 -0.89 -3.20
C ARG A 239 0.29 0.55 -3.23
N TYR A 240 -0.48 1.41 -3.87
CA TYR A 240 -0.19 2.84 -3.86
C TYR A 240 -0.55 3.40 -2.48
N GLU A 241 0.37 3.23 -1.54
CA GLU A 241 0.24 3.77 -0.19
C GLU A 241 0.41 5.30 -0.23
N ASN A 242 -0.27 6.00 0.66
CA ASN A 242 -0.11 7.45 0.75
C ASN A 242 1.26 7.85 1.35
N ARG A 243 1.52 9.15 1.42
CA ARG A 243 2.78 9.69 1.92
C ARG A 243 2.99 9.50 3.44
N TYR A 244 1.97 9.06 4.18
CA TYR A 244 2.09 8.76 5.59
C TYR A 244 2.65 7.35 5.79
N TYR A 245 3.93 7.21 5.62
CA TYR A 245 4.61 5.95 5.85
C TYR A 245 5.99 6.20 6.49
N LYS A 246 6.42 5.21 7.22
CA LYS A 246 7.83 5.10 7.61
C LYS A 246 8.52 4.12 6.65
N PRO A 247 9.77 4.37 6.28
CA PRO A 247 10.54 3.42 5.48
C PRO A 247 10.42 1.99 6.07
N PHE A 248 10.20 0.99 5.21
CA PHE A 248 9.89 -0.41 5.51
C PHE A 248 8.50 -0.73 6.06
N GLU A 249 7.73 0.21 6.60
CA GLU A 249 6.39 -0.08 7.09
C GLU A 249 5.35 -0.14 5.98
N ARG A 250 5.46 0.74 4.99
CA ARG A 250 4.51 0.88 3.87
C ARG A 250 5.26 1.08 2.57
N LEU A 251 5.39 0.04 1.77
CA LEU A 251 6.03 0.08 0.46
C LEU A 251 4.98 -0.02 -0.64
N TRP A 252 5.26 0.65 -1.77
CA TRP A 252 4.43 0.54 -2.97
C TRP A 252 4.74 -0.72 -3.77
N ASP A 253 5.96 -1.21 -3.68
CA ASP A 253 6.49 -2.43 -4.28
C ASP A 253 7.17 -3.27 -3.20
N PHE A 254 6.61 -4.41 -2.88
CA PHE A 254 7.15 -5.32 -1.87
C PHE A 254 7.00 -6.77 -2.28
N THR A 255 7.76 -7.65 -1.65
CA THR A 255 7.67 -9.09 -1.88
C THR A 255 6.96 -9.73 -0.70
N ILE A 256 5.98 -10.58 -1.00
CA ILE A 256 5.30 -11.40 0.00
C ILE A 256 5.40 -12.87 -0.36
N ARG A 257 5.32 -13.71 0.68
CA ARG A 257 4.90 -15.12 0.56
C ARG A 257 3.55 -15.25 1.23
N GLU A 258 2.58 -15.77 0.50
CA GLU A 258 1.25 -16.06 1.02
C GLU A 258 1.01 -17.57 1.05
N THR A 259 0.18 -17.97 2.00
CA THR A 259 -0.41 -19.30 2.07
C THR A 259 -1.91 -19.14 2.04
N VAL A 260 -2.57 -19.77 1.07
CA VAL A 260 -4.01 -19.68 0.84
C VAL A 260 -4.64 -21.07 1.01
N PHE A 261 -5.66 -21.15 1.85
CA PHE A 261 -6.44 -22.36 2.08
C PHE A 261 -7.83 -22.18 1.46
N LEU A 262 -8.23 -23.12 0.62
CA LEU A 262 -9.57 -23.19 0.04
C LEU A 262 -10.19 -24.52 0.38
N GLY A 263 -11.41 -24.53 0.90
CA GLY A 263 -12.06 -25.78 1.25
C GLY A 263 -13.26 -25.62 2.19
N LYS A 264 -13.66 -26.71 2.80
CA LYS A 264 -14.72 -26.71 3.82
C LYS A 264 -14.25 -25.89 5.04
N ARG A 265 -15.20 -25.26 5.74
CA ARG A 265 -14.92 -24.48 6.96
C ARG A 265 -14.13 -25.26 8.03
N SER A 266 -14.31 -26.57 8.09
CA SER A 266 -13.56 -27.44 9.03
C SER A 266 -12.11 -27.69 8.62
N TYR A 267 -11.74 -27.31 7.40
CA TYR A 267 -10.37 -27.40 6.89
C TYR A 267 -9.64 -26.07 7.02
N VAL A 268 -10.33 -24.96 6.78
CA VAL A 268 -9.80 -23.59 6.90
C VAL A 268 -9.95 -23.11 8.34
#